data_15d1a5a3dc49cd8eb2cde636d8fb4f4b
#
_entry.id   15d1a5a3dc49cd8eb2cde636d8fb4f4b
#
_cell.length_a   1.000
_cell.length_b   1.000
_cell.length_c   1.000
_cell.angle_alpha   90.00
_cell.angle_beta   90.00
_cell.angle_gamma   90.00
#
_symmetry.space_group_name_H-M   'P 1'
#
loop_
_entity.id
_entity.type
_entity.pdbx_description
1 polymer ?
#
loop_
_entity_poly.entity_id
_entity_poly.type
_entity_poly.pdbx_seq_one_letter_code
_entity_poly.pdbx_strand_id
1 'polypeptide(L)'
;KRGRRIVDDDFLVVFNAGTYRPLRAWELSAQAVRETLETNLVGTMSATAAVLPTLLAQGEGAIALVGSVAGYGGLPKATVYGPSKAALINFAEVLHLDLSPRGIGVFLIDPGFVATPLTAQNDFAMPALQTPEQAAAAIVDGFARGDFEIHFPKRFTRALKLLQLLPRPLYFALIRRATGLYGVPP
;
A
#
# COMPACT_ATOMS: atom_id res chain seq x y z
N LYS A 1 -15.66 -16.95 -2.82
CA LYS A 1 -15.54 -17.31 -1.37
C LYS A 1 -15.03 -16.09 -0.64
N ARG A 2 -15.62 -15.73 0.51
CA ARG A 2 -15.10 -14.67 1.37
C ARG A 2 -13.74 -15.13 1.89
N GLY A 3 -12.76 -14.22 2.00
CA GLY A 3 -11.46 -14.48 2.60
C GLY A 3 -11.58 -14.98 4.05
N ARG A 4 -10.51 -15.55 4.59
CA ARG A 4 -10.46 -15.98 6.00
C ARG A 4 -10.62 -14.72 6.87
N ARG A 5 -11.54 -14.77 7.84
CA ARG A 5 -11.64 -13.76 8.90
C ARG A 5 -10.56 -14.05 9.93
N ILE A 6 -9.96 -13.01 10.48
CA ILE A 6 -9.15 -13.13 11.68
C ILE A 6 -10.14 -13.27 12.86
N VAL A 7 -10.00 -14.36 13.60
CA VAL A 7 -10.74 -14.62 14.85
C VAL A 7 -9.79 -14.54 16.04
N ASP A 8 -10.31 -14.48 17.26
CA ASP A 8 -9.60 -14.08 18.47
C ASP A 8 -8.29 -14.85 18.76
N ASP A 9 -8.12 -16.06 18.26
CA ASP A 9 -6.93 -16.90 18.45
C ASP A 9 -5.99 -16.97 17.24
N ASP A 10 -6.27 -16.21 16.16
CA ASP A 10 -5.45 -16.23 14.95
C ASP A 10 -4.14 -15.44 15.11
N PHE A 11 -3.02 -16.05 14.77
CA PHE A 11 -1.73 -15.38 14.71
C PHE A 11 -1.67 -14.46 13.47
N LEU A 12 -1.56 -13.16 13.69
CA LEU A 12 -1.46 -12.14 12.63
C LEU A 12 -0.11 -11.44 12.67
N VAL A 13 0.61 -11.50 11.54
CA VAL A 13 1.84 -10.72 11.34
C VAL A 13 1.54 -9.51 10.47
N VAL A 14 1.81 -8.31 10.98
CA VAL A 14 1.62 -7.06 10.23
C VAL A 14 2.97 -6.46 9.85
N PHE A 15 3.25 -6.39 8.55
CA PHE A 15 4.44 -5.72 8.01
C PHE A 15 4.11 -4.25 7.71
N ASN A 16 4.39 -3.39 8.68
CA ASN A 16 4.08 -1.97 8.63
C ASN A 16 5.32 -1.08 8.40
N ALA A 17 6.53 -1.62 8.55
CA ALA A 17 7.75 -0.86 8.34
C ALA A 17 7.77 -0.22 6.95
N GLY A 18 8.10 1.06 6.89
CA GLY A 18 8.16 1.77 5.61
C GLY A 18 8.74 3.16 5.75
N THR A 19 9.37 3.62 4.69
CA THR A 19 9.89 4.99 4.57
C THR A 19 9.28 5.66 3.35
N TYR A 20 9.19 6.97 3.40
CA TYR A 20 8.70 7.82 2.31
C TYR A 20 9.57 9.06 2.22
N ARG A 21 9.98 9.37 1.02
CA ARG A 21 10.64 10.62 0.68
C ARG A 21 10.00 11.16 -0.60
N PRO A 22 9.39 12.36 -0.56
CA PRO A 22 8.87 12.96 -1.78
C PRO A 22 10.03 13.31 -2.71
N LEU A 23 10.07 12.69 -3.89
CA LEU A 23 11.12 12.88 -4.89
C LEU A 23 10.51 13.06 -6.27
N ARG A 24 10.94 14.10 -6.99
CA ARG A 24 10.71 14.26 -8.42
C ARG A 24 11.68 13.39 -9.22
N ALA A 25 11.36 13.12 -10.48
CA ALA A 25 12.21 12.30 -11.34
C ALA A 25 13.64 12.84 -11.49
N TRP A 26 13.81 14.14 -11.53
CA TRP A 26 15.12 14.80 -11.62
C TRP A 26 15.91 14.88 -10.32
N GLU A 27 15.31 14.49 -9.19
CA GLU A 27 15.95 14.39 -7.86
C GLU A 27 16.36 12.94 -7.54
N LEU A 28 16.15 12.02 -8.49
CA LEU A 28 16.42 10.60 -8.29
C LEU A 28 17.92 10.34 -8.10
N SER A 29 18.26 9.61 -7.05
CA SER A 29 19.62 9.13 -6.79
C SER A 29 19.61 7.63 -6.49
N ALA A 30 20.72 6.96 -6.83
CA ALA A 30 20.88 5.53 -6.54
C ALA A 30 20.79 5.21 -5.04
N GLN A 31 21.18 6.16 -4.18
CA GLN A 31 21.05 6.01 -2.73
C GLN A 31 19.59 6.04 -2.31
N ALA A 32 18.80 7.03 -2.74
CA ALA A 32 17.38 7.14 -2.42
C ALA A 32 16.59 5.92 -2.90
N VAL A 33 16.94 5.39 -4.07
CA VAL A 33 16.35 4.14 -4.61
C VAL A 33 16.63 2.98 -3.66
N ARG A 34 17.90 2.74 -3.33
CA ARG A 34 18.30 1.63 -2.45
C ARG A 34 17.64 1.72 -1.08
N GLU A 35 17.73 2.86 -0.41
CA GLU A 35 17.16 3.05 0.93
C GLU A 35 15.66 2.80 0.97
N THR A 36 14.93 3.32 -0.02
CA THR A 36 13.48 3.15 -0.07
C THR A 36 13.08 1.72 -0.39
N LEU A 37 13.73 1.09 -1.39
CA LEU A 37 13.40 -0.29 -1.77
C LEU A 37 13.83 -1.27 -0.69
N GLU A 38 15.00 -1.07 -0.06
CA GLU A 38 15.49 -1.92 1.02
C GLU A 38 14.48 -1.95 2.18
N THR A 39 14.02 -0.79 2.62
CA THR A 39 13.06 -0.71 3.73
C THR A 39 11.67 -1.21 3.33
N ASN A 40 11.12 -0.69 2.23
CA ASN A 40 9.71 -0.89 1.91
C ASN A 40 9.43 -2.26 1.27
N LEU A 41 10.36 -2.79 0.49
CA LEU A 41 10.14 -3.99 -0.32
C LEU A 41 11.01 -5.16 0.16
N VAL A 42 12.34 -5.02 0.09
CA VAL A 42 13.26 -6.13 0.42
C VAL A 42 13.11 -6.56 1.87
N GLY A 43 13.02 -5.61 2.81
CA GLY A 43 12.78 -5.89 4.22
C GLY A 43 11.46 -6.62 4.46
N THR A 44 10.37 -6.17 3.81
CA THR A 44 9.06 -6.83 3.91
C THR A 44 9.08 -8.24 3.33
N MET A 45 9.69 -8.44 2.17
CA MET A 45 9.80 -9.78 1.54
C MET A 45 10.67 -10.71 2.38
N SER A 46 11.80 -10.22 2.90
CA SER A 46 12.70 -10.99 3.76
C SER A 46 12.04 -11.39 5.07
N ALA A 47 11.31 -10.47 5.71
CA ALA A 47 10.56 -10.76 6.92
C ALA A 47 9.42 -11.76 6.66
N THR A 48 8.75 -11.65 5.51
CA THR A 48 7.75 -12.65 5.08
C THR A 48 8.40 -14.03 4.93
N ALA A 49 9.55 -14.13 4.26
CA ALA A 49 10.27 -15.39 4.10
C ALA A 49 10.66 -16.02 5.45
N ALA A 50 10.98 -15.19 6.46
CA ALA A 50 11.34 -15.67 7.79
C ALA A 50 10.15 -16.24 8.58
N VAL A 51 8.94 -15.68 8.45
CA VAL A 51 7.75 -16.13 9.22
C VAL A 51 6.97 -17.23 8.49
N LEU A 52 7.09 -17.31 7.17
CA LEU A 52 6.29 -18.19 6.33
C LEU A 52 6.42 -19.70 6.69
N PRO A 53 7.62 -20.24 6.99
CA PRO A 53 7.75 -21.66 7.39
C PRO A 53 6.91 -22.00 8.64
N THR A 54 6.84 -21.09 9.61
CA THR A 54 6.04 -21.29 10.84
C THR A 54 4.56 -21.31 10.51
N LEU A 55 4.06 -20.34 9.75
CA LEU A 55 2.65 -20.30 9.34
C LEU A 55 2.24 -21.51 8.52
N LEU A 56 3.10 -21.95 7.61
CA LEU A 56 2.86 -23.17 6.81
C LEU A 56 2.83 -24.44 7.66
N ALA A 57 3.67 -24.53 8.67
CA ALA A 57 3.68 -25.68 9.60
C ALA A 57 2.43 -25.68 10.52
N GLN A 58 1.93 -24.52 10.89
CA GLN A 58 0.69 -24.37 11.67
C GLN A 58 -0.56 -24.64 10.82
N GLY A 59 -0.51 -24.35 9.51
CA GLY A 59 -1.65 -24.45 8.62
C GLY A 59 -2.73 -23.39 8.88
N GLU A 60 -2.41 -22.36 9.68
CA GLU A 60 -3.31 -21.27 10.07
C GLU A 60 -2.54 -19.98 10.35
N GLY A 61 -3.27 -18.89 10.56
CA GLY A 61 -2.72 -17.56 10.78
C GLY A 61 -2.86 -16.64 9.56
N ALA A 62 -2.29 -15.46 9.65
CA ALA A 62 -2.41 -14.46 8.58
C ALA A 62 -1.21 -13.52 8.48
N ILE A 63 -1.03 -12.96 7.29
CA ILE A 63 -0.05 -11.91 6.97
C ILE A 63 -0.81 -10.68 6.49
N ALA A 64 -0.46 -9.51 6.99
CA ALA A 64 -0.94 -8.22 6.51
C ALA A 64 0.23 -7.35 6.03
N LEU A 65 0.14 -6.85 4.80
CA LEU A 65 1.15 -6.00 4.18
C LEU A 65 0.61 -4.57 4.06
N VAL A 66 1.37 -3.59 4.54
CA VAL A 66 0.98 -2.18 4.42
C VAL A 66 1.52 -1.60 3.12
N GLY A 67 0.65 -1.60 2.12
CA GLY A 67 0.82 -0.96 0.82
C GLY A 67 0.60 0.56 0.88
N SER A 68 -0.04 1.10 -0.13
CA SER A 68 -0.51 2.50 -0.24
C SER A 68 -1.28 2.70 -1.54
N VAL A 69 -2.23 3.62 -1.57
CA VAL A 69 -2.85 4.10 -2.81
C VAL A 69 -1.84 4.65 -3.82
N ALA A 70 -0.63 5.04 -3.38
CA ALA A 70 0.46 5.45 -4.25
C ALA A 70 0.99 4.30 -5.13
N GLY A 71 0.69 3.06 -4.79
CA GLY A 71 1.00 1.88 -5.58
C GLY A 71 0.01 1.61 -6.71
N TYR A 72 -1.17 2.23 -6.73
CA TYR A 72 -2.17 2.00 -7.79
C TYR A 72 -1.74 2.53 -9.15
N GLY A 73 -0.96 3.61 -9.18
CA GLY A 73 -0.46 4.20 -10.41
C GLY A 73 0.47 5.37 -10.17
N GLY A 74 1.12 5.86 -11.23
CA GLY A 74 2.11 6.92 -11.14
C GLY A 74 1.52 8.22 -10.60
N LEU A 75 2.05 8.68 -9.47
CA LEU A 75 1.74 9.96 -8.85
C LEU A 75 2.99 10.84 -8.79
N PRO A 76 2.86 12.16 -8.93
CA PRO A 76 3.97 13.09 -8.76
C PRO A 76 4.61 12.97 -7.37
N LYS A 77 5.91 13.22 -7.29
CA LYS A 77 6.70 13.12 -6.04
C LYS A 77 6.77 11.72 -5.41
N ALA A 78 6.27 10.68 -6.10
CA ALA A 78 6.31 9.30 -5.62
C ALA A 78 7.27 8.42 -6.43
N THR A 79 8.36 9.00 -6.95
CA THR A 79 9.24 8.38 -7.96
C THR A 79 9.83 7.02 -7.52
N VAL A 80 10.15 6.84 -6.25
CA VAL A 80 10.60 5.54 -5.70
C VAL A 80 9.52 4.91 -4.82
N TYR A 81 8.83 5.72 -4.05
CA TYR A 81 7.80 5.25 -3.13
C TYR A 81 6.65 4.54 -3.86
N GLY A 82 6.10 5.17 -4.90
CA GLY A 82 5.02 4.57 -5.70
C GLY A 82 5.38 3.17 -6.24
N PRO A 83 6.48 3.02 -6.98
CA PRO A 83 6.96 1.71 -7.42
C PRO A 83 7.18 0.70 -6.29
N SER A 84 7.72 1.11 -5.13
CA SER A 84 7.89 0.21 -3.97
C SER A 84 6.54 -0.31 -3.45
N LYS A 85 5.52 0.53 -3.42
CA LYS A 85 4.17 0.15 -2.98
C LYS A 85 3.40 -0.65 -4.05
N ALA A 86 3.62 -0.37 -5.34
CA ALA A 86 3.09 -1.20 -6.43
C ALA A 86 3.65 -2.63 -6.39
N ALA A 87 4.94 -2.77 -6.09
CA ALA A 87 5.56 -4.08 -5.91
C ALA A 87 4.97 -4.84 -4.70
N LEU A 88 4.67 -4.15 -3.58
CA LEU A 88 4.00 -4.77 -2.42
C LEU A 88 2.56 -5.20 -2.73
N ILE A 89 1.82 -4.44 -3.53
CA ILE A 89 0.47 -4.83 -3.99
C ILE A 89 0.57 -6.15 -4.77
N ASN A 90 1.44 -6.20 -5.77
CA ASN A 90 1.64 -7.41 -6.56
C ASN A 90 2.13 -8.59 -5.69
N PHE A 91 3.05 -8.35 -4.77
CA PHE A 91 3.54 -9.38 -3.84
C PHE A 91 2.42 -9.93 -2.96
N ALA A 92 1.54 -9.07 -2.43
CA ALA A 92 0.37 -9.50 -1.65
C ALA A 92 -0.59 -10.37 -2.47
N GLU A 93 -0.82 -10.02 -3.73
CA GLU A 93 -1.66 -10.80 -4.65
C GLU A 93 -1.09 -12.20 -4.88
N VAL A 94 0.22 -12.31 -5.14
CA VAL A 94 0.91 -13.61 -5.29
C VAL A 94 0.80 -14.43 -4.01
N LEU A 95 1.12 -13.83 -2.85
CA LEU A 95 0.98 -14.51 -1.56
C LEU A 95 -0.45 -15.00 -1.32
N HIS A 96 -1.46 -14.19 -1.65
CA HIS A 96 -2.86 -14.57 -1.48
C HIS A 96 -3.23 -15.79 -2.33
N LEU A 97 -2.78 -15.83 -3.59
CA LEU A 97 -3.03 -16.95 -4.48
C LEU A 97 -2.38 -18.26 -3.99
N ASP A 98 -1.17 -18.17 -3.46
CA ASP A 98 -0.40 -19.34 -3.03
C ASP A 98 -0.80 -19.85 -1.63
N LEU A 99 -1.13 -18.93 -0.70
CA LEU A 99 -1.32 -19.24 0.71
C LEU A 99 -2.78 -19.49 1.12
N SER A 100 -3.74 -18.86 0.44
CA SER A 100 -5.16 -19.06 0.76
C SER A 100 -5.61 -20.53 0.67
N PRO A 101 -5.16 -21.32 -0.33
CA PRO A 101 -5.47 -22.75 -0.37
C PRO A 101 -4.85 -23.56 0.79
N ARG A 102 -3.85 -22.99 1.47
CA ARG A 102 -3.13 -23.59 2.62
C ARG A 102 -3.66 -23.15 3.97
N GLY A 103 -4.78 -22.42 4.00
CA GLY A 103 -5.42 -21.95 5.23
C GLY A 103 -4.80 -20.69 5.81
N ILE A 104 -3.83 -20.05 5.16
CA ILE A 104 -3.18 -18.82 5.63
C ILE A 104 -3.85 -17.60 4.99
N GLY A 105 -4.30 -16.67 5.82
CA GLY A 105 -4.87 -15.39 5.39
C GLY A 105 -3.80 -14.44 4.85
N VAL A 106 -4.13 -13.66 3.82
CA VAL A 106 -3.28 -12.57 3.33
C VAL A 106 -4.14 -11.33 3.17
N PHE A 107 -3.70 -10.23 3.75
CA PHE A 107 -4.35 -8.93 3.72
C PHE A 107 -3.40 -7.89 3.12
N LEU A 108 -3.94 -7.06 2.26
CA LEU A 108 -3.28 -5.87 1.73
C LEU A 108 -3.97 -4.64 2.32
N ILE A 109 -3.21 -3.77 2.97
CA ILE A 109 -3.72 -2.52 3.54
C ILE A 109 -3.23 -1.38 2.67
N ASP A 110 -4.12 -0.68 1.98
CA ASP A 110 -3.79 0.45 1.11
C ASP A 110 -4.38 1.77 1.63
N PRO A 111 -3.67 2.44 2.55
CA PRO A 111 -4.09 3.74 3.04
C PRO A 111 -4.01 4.82 1.95
N GLY A 112 -4.97 5.77 2.01
CA GLY A 112 -4.77 7.11 1.47
C GLY A 112 -3.86 7.93 2.37
N PHE A 113 -4.17 9.21 2.54
CA PHE A 113 -3.41 10.07 3.46
C PHE A 113 -3.87 9.88 4.91
N VAL A 114 -2.93 9.58 5.79
CA VAL A 114 -3.13 9.47 7.24
C VAL A 114 -2.19 10.46 7.92
N ALA A 115 -2.70 11.22 8.88
CA ALA A 115 -1.93 12.23 9.63
C ALA A 115 -0.87 11.57 10.53
N THR A 116 0.33 11.42 10.01
CA THR A 116 1.47 10.78 10.67
C THR A 116 2.74 11.59 10.42
N PRO A 117 3.83 11.37 11.19
CA PRO A 117 5.11 11.99 10.87
C PRO A 117 5.60 11.72 9.44
N LEU A 118 5.23 10.56 8.87
CA LEU A 118 5.59 10.20 7.50
C LEU A 118 4.94 11.14 6.47
N THR A 119 3.67 11.50 6.65
CA THR A 119 2.92 12.38 5.74
C THR A 119 3.12 13.87 6.06
N ALA A 120 3.64 14.21 7.24
CA ALA A 120 3.93 15.59 7.63
C ALA A 120 4.98 16.28 6.74
N GLN A 121 5.81 15.51 6.02
CA GLN A 121 6.78 16.05 5.05
C GLN A 121 6.15 16.44 3.69
N ASN A 122 4.86 16.22 3.49
CA ASN A 122 4.19 16.64 2.26
C ASN A 122 3.99 18.15 2.23
N ASP A 123 4.36 18.78 1.12
CA ASP A 123 4.21 20.20 0.82
C ASP A 123 3.00 20.50 -0.09
N PHE A 124 2.06 19.56 -0.18
CA PHE A 124 0.86 19.65 -1.01
C PHE A 124 -0.40 19.28 -0.21
N ALA A 125 -1.55 19.71 -0.72
CA ALA A 125 -2.84 19.36 -0.12
C ALA A 125 -3.06 17.84 -0.17
N MET A 126 -3.39 17.25 0.97
CA MET A 126 -3.68 15.83 1.12
C MET A 126 -5.19 15.61 1.12
N PRO A 127 -5.80 15.23 -0.02
CA PRO A 127 -7.23 15.04 -0.08
C PRO A 127 -7.69 13.90 0.82
N ALA A 128 -8.81 14.10 1.50
CA ALA A 128 -9.42 13.11 2.38
C ALA A 128 -8.47 12.57 3.48
N LEU A 129 -7.65 13.46 4.05
CA LEU A 129 -6.75 13.14 5.17
C LEU A 129 -7.55 12.53 6.32
N GLN A 130 -7.07 11.41 6.85
CA GLN A 130 -7.66 10.71 7.99
C GLN A 130 -6.75 10.79 9.22
N THR A 131 -7.36 10.62 10.41
CA THR A 131 -6.58 10.45 11.64
C THR A 131 -6.05 9.00 11.76
N PRO A 132 -5.01 8.76 12.58
CA PRO A 132 -4.54 7.40 12.87
C PRO A 132 -5.65 6.49 13.42
N GLU A 133 -6.56 7.02 14.25
CA GLU A 133 -7.66 6.28 14.84
C GLU A 133 -8.68 5.84 13.77
N GLN A 134 -9.00 6.72 12.82
CA GLN A 134 -9.87 6.38 11.69
C GLN A 134 -9.25 5.31 10.81
N ALA A 135 -7.94 5.40 10.56
CA ALA A 135 -7.20 4.39 9.81
C ALA A 135 -7.21 3.04 10.54
N ALA A 136 -6.92 3.03 11.85
CA ALA A 136 -6.93 1.82 12.67
C ALA A 136 -8.31 1.16 12.67
N ALA A 137 -9.39 1.93 12.86
CA ALA A 137 -10.76 1.41 12.79
C ALA A 137 -11.07 0.76 11.44
N ALA A 138 -10.67 1.41 10.32
CA ALA A 138 -10.88 0.85 8.99
C ALA A 138 -10.11 -0.47 8.77
N ILE A 139 -8.91 -0.59 9.34
CA ILE A 139 -8.09 -1.80 9.27
C ILE A 139 -8.75 -2.94 10.06
N VAL A 140 -9.13 -2.69 11.32
CA VAL A 140 -9.79 -3.69 12.17
C VAL A 140 -11.09 -4.18 11.54
N ASP A 141 -11.92 -3.25 11.04
CA ASP A 141 -13.15 -3.60 10.31
C ASP A 141 -12.87 -4.46 9.07
N GLY A 142 -11.79 -4.17 8.33
CA GLY A 142 -11.38 -4.93 7.17
C GLY A 142 -10.97 -6.36 7.52
N PHE A 143 -10.21 -6.54 8.59
CA PHE A 143 -9.84 -7.85 9.12
C PHE A 143 -11.08 -8.64 9.54
N ALA A 144 -11.99 -8.02 10.28
CA ALA A 144 -13.23 -8.67 10.73
C ALA A 144 -14.13 -9.12 9.55
N ARG A 145 -14.08 -8.43 8.42
CA ARG A 145 -14.80 -8.84 7.19
C ARG A 145 -14.08 -9.89 6.36
N GLY A 146 -12.77 -10.09 6.57
CA GLY A 146 -11.93 -10.92 5.72
C GLY A 146 -11.71 -10.30 4.33
N ASP A 147 -11.64 -8.97 4.24
CA ASP A 147 -11.36 -8.27 2.98
C ASP A 147 -9.89 -8.46 2.61
N PHE A 148 -9.59 -9.03 1.43
CA PHE A 148 -8.21 -9.15 0.95
C PHE A 148 -7.54 -7.77 0.89
N GLU A 149 -8.23 -6.76 0.32
CA GLU A 149 -7.74 -5.41 0.22
C GLU A 149 -8.54 -4.45 1.12
N ILE A 150 -7.85 -3.93 2.12
CA ILE A 150 -8.37 -2.96 3.08
C ILE A 150 -7.88 -1.58 2.68
N HIS A 151 -8.68 -0.84 1.93
CA HIS A 151 -8.30 0.49 1.45
C HIS A 151 -9.23 1.57 1.99
N PHE A 152 -8.70 2.74 2.32
CA PHE A 152 -9.44 3.84 2.92
C PHE A 152 -8.79 5.21 2.67
N PRO A 153 -9.62 6.31 2.68
CA PRO A 153 -11.07 6.33 2.74
C PRO A 153 -11.69 5.87 1.42
N LYS A 154 -12.77 5.09 1.49
CA LYS A 154 -13.32 4.38 0.31
C LYS A 154 -13.64 5.27 -0.90
N ARG A 155 -14.16 6.50 -0.69
CA ARG A 155 -14.48 7.42 -1.80
C ARG A 155 -13.23 7.81 -2.58
N PHE A 156 -12.18 8.20 -1.88
CA PHE A 156 -10.92 8.62 -2.48
C PHE A 156 -10.21 7.47 -3.21
N THR A 157 -10.07 6.35 -2.52
CA THR A 157 -9.37 5.18 -3.06
C THR A 157 -10.09 4.55 -4.25
N ARG A 158 -11.44 4.51 -4.24
CA ARG A 158 -12.23 4.06 -5.40
C ARG A 158 -12.09 5.00 -6.59
N ALA A 159 -12.05 6.31 -6.38
CA ALA A 159 -11.79 7.26 -7.45
C ALA A 159 -10.41 7.02 -8.09
N LEU A 160 -9.37 6.79 -7.29
CA LEU A 160 -8.04 6.44 -7.81
C LEU A 160 -8.03 5.13 -8.61
N LYS A 161 -8.74 4.11 -8.14
CA LYS A 161 -8.88 2.84 -8.87
C LYS A 161 -9.62 3.02 -10.20
N LEU A 162 -10.69 3.80 -10.23
CA LEU A 162 -11.40 4.11 -11.47
C LEU A 162 -10.52 4.85 -12.48
N LEU A 163 -9.65 5.76 -12.01
CA LEU A 163 -8.69 6.43 -12.88
C LEU A 163 -7.73 5.46 -13.57
N GLN A 164 -7.41 4.31 -12.95
CA GLN A 164 -6.53 3.30 -13.57
C GLN A 164 -7.18 2.59 -14.77
N LEU A 165 -8.49 2.62 -14.88
CA LEU A 165 -9.22 2.03 -16.02
C LEU A 165 -9.20 2.93 -17.25
N LEU A 166 -8.79 4.19 -17.12
CA LEU A 166 -8.75 5.14 -18.22
C LEU A 166 -7.55 4.88 -19.15
N PRO A 167 -7.67 5.20 -20.44
CA PRO A 167 -6.51 5.28 -21.33
C PRO A 167 -5.43 6.20 -20.75
N ARG A 168 -4.16 5.81 -20.85
CA ARG A 168 -3.03 6.51 -20.20
C ARG A 168 -2.97 8.03 -20.50
N PRO A 169 -3.23 8.52 -21.74
CA PRO A 169 -3.23 9.96 -21.98
C PRO A 169 -4.26 10.72 -21.12
N LEU A 170 -5.46 10.14 -20.95
CA LEU A 170 -6.53 10.74 -20.13
C LEU A 170 -6.18 10.68 -18.64
N TYR A 171 -5.67 9.54 -18.17
CA TYR A 171 -5.16 9.40 -16.80
C TYR A 171 -4.13 10.49 -16.48
N PHE A 172 -3.09 10.64 -17.34
CA PHE A 172 -2.05 11.64 -17.09
C PHE A 172 -2.58 13.08 -17.14
N ALA A 173 -3.52 13.38 -18.04
CA ALA A 173 -4.15 14.70 -18.09
C ALA A 173 -4.89 15.03 -16.79
N LEU A 174 -5.68 14.07 -16.26
CA LEU A 174 -6.43 14.23 -15.01
C LEU A 174 -5.51 14.35 -13.78
N ILE A 175 -4.46 13.51 -13.70
CA ILE A 175 -3.50 13.60 -12.60
C ILE A 175 -2.75 14.94 -12.63
N ARG A 176 -2.27 15.41 -13.79
CA ARG A 176 -1.63 16.74 -13.92
C ARG A 176 -2.55 17.85 -13.46
N ARG A 177 -3.83 17.80 -13.87
CA ARG A 177 -4.83 18.78 -13.45
C ARG A 177 -5.04 18.76 -11.94
N ALA A 178 -5.24 17.58 -11.35
CA ALA A 178 -5.52 17.42 -9.92
C ALA A 178 -4.32 17.78 -9.02
N THR A 179 -3.09 17.65 -9.54
CA THR A 179 -1.84 17.91 -8.79
C THR A 179 -1.20 19.27 -9.12
N GLY A 180 -1.87 20.13 -9.90
CA GLY A 180 -1.35 21.44 -10.25
C GLY A 180 -0.14 21.45 -11.19
N LEU A 181 0.14 20.34 -11.88
CA LEU A 181 1.26 20.22 -12.82
C LEU A 181 0.96 20.81 -14.23
N TYR A 182 -0.22 21.41 -14.42
CA TYR A 182 -0.51 22.17 -15.62
C TYR A 182 0.22 23.54 -15.55
N GLY A 183 1.11 23.79 -16.50
CA GLY A 183 1.80 25.07 -16.64
C GLY A 183 3.15 25.18 -15.91
N VAL A 184 3.66 24.09 -15.34
CA VAL A 184 5.08 24.06 -14.93
C VAL A 184 5.92 23.87 -16.20
N PRO A 185 6.74 24.85 -16.63
CA PRO A 185 7.65 24.67 -17.76
C PRO A 185 8.63 23.54 -17.46
N PRO A 186 9.15 22.88 -18.51
CA PRO A 186 10.11 21.79 -18.37
C PRO A 186 11.40 22.22 -17.67
#